data_7f42d07db57985945859b85541601638
#
_entry.id   7f42d07db57985945859b85541601638
#
_cell.length_a   1.000
_cell.length_b   1.000
_cell.length_c   1.000
_cell.angle_alpha   90.00
_cell.angle_beta   90.00
_cell.angle_gamma   90.00
#
_symmetry.space_group_name_H-M   'P 1'
#
loop_
_entity.id
_entity.type
_entity.pdbx_description
1 polymer ?
#
loop_
_entity_poly.entity_id
_entity_poly.type
_entity_poly.pdbx_seq_one_letter_code
_entity_poly.pdbx_strand_id
1 'polypeptide(L)'
;METALDLGRLPATQDEFETWCDTLDGSELGRFEFLYGCVVAEPPARWPHGNVGATLGHRLASHVIDRGLGLMFDSSQGFALPSGDTVEPDVAVVLRETWEAAPPPRPNRFLTVVPDLVVEVLSPSTERKDRRTKRDIYERNGVREYWLVDSRRRAITVMTRDAQGRLGAQRTVTGDEPARSAVLAGFTVRPSDIFP
;
A
#
# COMPACT_ATOMS: atom_id res chain seq x y z
N MET A 1 -19.98 -11.27 26.34
CA MET A 1 -20.93 -10.37 25.67
C MET A 1 -20.09 -9.65 24.63
N GLU A 2 -20.21 -10.10 23.39
CA GLU A 2 -19.50 -9.49 22.25
C GLU A 2 -20.20 -8.17 21.96
N THR A 3 -19.56 -7.05 22.28
CA THR A 3 -20.04 -5.74 21.87
C THR A 3 -19.77 -5.65 20.37
N ALA A 4 -20.79 -5.86 19.55
CA ALA A 4 -20.69 -5.54 18.13
C ALA A 4 -20.29 -4.06 18.00
N LEU A 5 -19.26 -3.75 17.23
CA LEU A 5 -18.93 -2.37 16.88
C LEU A 5 -20.15 -1.75 16.22
N ASP A 6 -20.71 -0.72 16.84
CA ASP A 6 -21.75 0.10 16.22
C ASP A 6 -21.05 1.14 15.32
N LEU A 7 -20.77 0.76 14.09
CA LEU A 7 -20.13 1.63 13.10
C LEU A 7 -21.07 2.69 12.52
N GLY A 8 -22.30 2.77 13.03
CA GLY A 8 -23.32 3.69 12.52
C GLY A 8 -23.67 3.44 11.04
N ARG A 9 -24.09 4.49 10.34
CA ARG A 9 -24.32 4.41 8.88
C ARG A 9 -22.98 4.39 8.15
N LEU A 10 -22.70 3.32 7.39
CA LEU A 10 -21.50 3.22 6.57
C LEU A 10 -21.54 4.22 5.40
N PRO A 11 -20.38 4.81 5.04
CA PRO A 11 -20.27 5.73 3.91
C PRO A 11 -20.49 5.03 2.58
N ALA A 12 -21.02 5.79 1.61
CA ALA A 12 -21.25 5.34 0.23
C ALA A 12 -20.34 6.02 -0.79
N THR A 13 -19.59 7.05 -0.37
CA THR A 13 -18.66 7.80 -1.21
C THR A 13 -17.33 7.96 -0.49
N GLN A 14 -16.27 8.29 -1.25
CA GLN A 14 -14.93 8.56 -0.70
C GLN A 14 -14.93 9.75 0.28
N ASP A 15 -15.66 10.83 -0.03
CA ASP A 15 -15.75 12.00 0.85
C ASP A 15 -16.51 11.68 2.14
N GLU A 16 -17.58 10.88 2.05
CA GLU A 16 -18.27 10.39 3.23
C GLU A 16 -17.38 9.46 4.06
N PHE A 17 -16.54 8.64 3.41
CA PHE A 17 -15.58 7.77 4.09
C PHE A 17 -14.54 8.57 4.86
N GLU A 18 -13.96 9.60 4.27
CA GLU A 18 -13.00 10.48 4.96
C GLU A 18 -13.65 11.13 6.21
N THR A 19 -14.88 11.64 6.05
CA THR A 19 -15.64 12.24 7.16
C THR A 19 -16.00 11.21 8.23
N TRP A 20 -16.37 10.00 7.81
CA TRP A 20 -16.71 8.90 8.72
C TRP A 20 -15.48 8.48 9.56
N CYS A 21 -14.29 8.42 8.97
CA CYS A 21 -13.05 8.13 9.70
C CYS A 21 -12.79 9.16 10.82
N ASP A 22 -13.16 10.43 10.63
CA ASP A 22 -13.03 11.47 11.66
C ASP A 22 -14.00 11.24 12.86
N THR A 23 -15.05 10.43 12.68
CA THR A 23 -16.01 10.11 13.76
C THR A 23 -15.63 8.90 14.60
N LEU A 24 -14.66 8.09 14.13
CA LEU A 24 -14.22 6.91 14.85
C LEU A 24 -13.40 7.36 16.08
N ASP A 25 -13.76 6.86 17.24
CA ASP A 25 -12.95 7.08 18.42
C ASP A 25 -11.79 6.08 18.48
N GLY A 26 -10.75 6.39 19.25
CA GLY A 26 -9.56 5.55 19.35
C GLY A 26 -9.79 4.15 19.96
N SER A 27 -11.00 3.82 20.41
CA SER A 27 -11.38 2.50 20.93
C SER A 27 -11.87 1.56 19.82
N GLU A 28 -12.25 2.11 18.67
CA GLU A 28 -12.72 1.37 17.49
C GLU A 28 -11.57 1.05 16.53
N LEU A 29 -10.39 0.77 17.09
CA LEU A 29 -9.13 0.62 16.40
C LEU A 29 -9.14 -0.53 15.39
N GLY A 30 -9.41 -0.17 14.14
CA GLY A 30 -9.14 -0.96 12.95
C GLY A 30 -8.55 -0.05 11.88
N ARG A 31 -7.80 -0.64 10.95
CA ARG A 31 -7.52 0.01 9.66
C ARG A 31 -8.76 -0.20 8.78
N PHE A 32 -9.17 0.85 8.12
CA PHE A 32 -10.30 0.79 7.20
C PHE A 32 -9.89 1.32 5.85
N GLU A 33 -10.29 0.62 4.81
CA GLU A 33 -10.13 1.06 3.42
C GLU A 33 -11.53 1.25 2.81
N PHE A 34 -11.62 2.08 1.78
CA PHE A 34 -12.84 2.25 1.00
C PHE A 34 -12.59 1.76 -0.42
N LEU A 35 -13.09 0.57 -0.72
CA LEU A 35 -12.80 -0.15 -1.97
C LEU A 35 -14.10 -0.44 -2.71
N TYR A 36 -14.21 0.05 -3.95
CA TYR A 36 -15.42 -0.14 -4.79
C TYR A 36 -16.72 0.26 -4.11
N GLY A 37 -16.72 1.37 -3.38
CA GLY A 37 -17.90 1.87 -2.68
C GLY A 37 -18.25 1.13 -1.39
N CYS A 38 -17.31 0.33 -0.86
CA CYS A 38 -17.52 -0.43 0.38
C CYS A 38 -16.41 -0.16 1.39
N VAL A 39 -16.79 0.00 2.66
CA VAL A 39 -15.84 0.01 3.78
C VAL A 39 -15.33 -1.42 4.02
N VAL A 40 -14.02 -1.56 4.04
CA VAL A 40 -13.33 -2.83 4.30
C VAL A 40 -12.47 -2.69 5.53
N ALA A 41 -12.75 -3.46 6.57
CA ALA A 41 -11.95 -3.49 7.78
C ALA A 41 -10.72 -4.41 7.59
N GLU A 42 -9.58 -3.96 8.07
CA GLU A 42 -8.33 -4.71 8.09
C GLU A 42 -8.08 -5.28 9.50
N PRO A 43 -8.03 -6.59 9.65
CA PRO A 43 -7.67 -7.17 10.94
C PRO A 43 -6.21 -6.85 11.30
N PRO A 44 -5.87 -6.77 12.59
CA PRO A 44 -4.48 -6.55 13.01
C PRO A 44 -3.53 -7.59 12.41
N ALA A 45 -2.43 -7.11 11.87
CA ALA A 45 -1.41 -7.95 11.27
C ALA A 45 -0.77 -8.88 12.32
N ARG A 46 -0.41 -10.11 11.91
CA ARG A 46 0.23 -11.12 12.74
C ARG A 46 1.67 -11.34 12.29
N TRP A 47 2.49 -11.95 13.17
CA TRP A 47 3.84 -12.37 12.82
C TRP A 47 3.86 -13.23 11.54
N PRO A 48 4.81 -13.02 10.61
CA PRO A 48 5.93 -12.05 10.63
C PRO A 48 5.65 -10.74 9.87
N HIS A 49 4.41 -10.44 9.48
CA HIS A 49 4.00 -9.32 8.61
C HIS A 49 4.66 -7.98 9.02
N GLY A 50 4.50 -7.56 10.27
CA GLY A 50 5.04 -6.28 10.73
C GLY A 50 6.57 -6.22 10.66
N ASN A 51 7.27 -7.33 10.97
CA ASN A 51 8.73 -7.39 10.87
C ASN A 51 9.19 -7.27 9.41
N VAL A 52 8.56 -8.00 8.50
CA VAL A 52 8.87 -7.98 7.06
C VAL A 52 8.58 -6.59 6.48
N GLY A 53 7.43 -6.01 6.80
CA GLY A 53 7.06 -4.65 6.37
C GLY A 53 8.06 -3.60 6.86
N ALA A 54 8.42 -3.63 8.15
CA ALA A 54 9.39 -2.70 8.72
C ALA A 54 10.79 -2.85 8.10
N THR A 55 11.26 -4.11 7.89
CA THR A 55 12.58 -4.36 7.30
C THR A 55 12.66 -3.88 5.85
N LEU A 56 11.64 -4.18 5.03
CA LEU A 56 11.59 -3.71 3.65
C LEU A 56 11.39 -2.20 3.60
N GLY A 57 10.51 -1.65 4.43
CA GLY A 57 10.27 -0.22 4.55
C GLY A 57 11.53 0.56 4.89
N HIS A 58 12.33 0.08 5.85
CA HIS A 58 13.62 0.69 6.18
C HIS A 58 14.58 0.74 4.97
N ARG A 59 14.68 -0.34 4.19
CA ARG A 59 15.55 -0.38 3.00
C ARG A 59 15.07 0.57 1.90
N LEU A 60 13.76 0.64 1.69
CA LEU A 60 13.15 1.60 0.76
C LEU A 60 13.36 3.04 1.24
N ALA A 61 13.11 3.33 2.52
CA ALA A 61 13.29 4.65 3.11
C ALA A 61 14.73 5.14 2.95
N SER A 62 15.72 4.33 3.30
CA SER A 62 17.14 4.68 3.13
C SER A 62 17.46 4.97 1.66
N HIS A 63 16.95 4.18 0.72
CA HIS A 63 17.21 4.43 -0.70
C HIS A 63 16.53 5.70 -1.22
N VAL A 64 15.29 5.96 -0.81
CA VAL A 64 14.47 7.07 -1.31
C VAL A 64 14.86 8.38 -0.62
N ILE A 65 14.95 8.38 0.71
CA ILE A 65 15.15 9.59 1.52
C ILE A 65 16.59 10.08 1.41
N ASP A 66 17.59 9.19 1.61
CA ASP A 66 19.01 9.57 1.60
C ASP A 66 19.46 10.09 0.22
N ARG A 67 18.78 9.68 -0.84
CA ARG A 67 19.07 10.16 -2.21
C ARG A 67 18.15 11.28 -2.67
N GLY A 68 17.21 11.69 -1.83
CA GLY A 68 16.24 12.75 -2.16
C GLY A 68 15.34 12.41 -3.35
N LEU A 69 15.02 11.13 -3.57
CA LEU A 69 14.23 10.69 -4.72
C LEU A 69 12.74 10.98 -4.58
N GLY A 70 12.24 11.17 -3.36
CA GLY A 70 10.83 11.40 -3.08
C GLY A 70 10.49 11.21 -1.61
N LEU A 71 9.26 10.82 -1.34
CA LEU A 71 8.73 10.51 -0.01
C LEU A 71 8.36 9.03 0.08
N MET A 72 8.50 8.50 1.28
CA MET A 72 8.07 7.15 1.63
C MET A 72 7.06 7.21 2.77
N PHE A 73 6.03 6.41 2.69
CA PHE A 73 4.94 6.32 3.66
C PHE A 73 4.80 4.88 4.13
N ASP A 74 4.49 4.72 5.40
CA ASP A 74 4.17 3.43 6.01
C ASP A 74 2.65 3.17 6.00
N SER A 75 2.25 2.10 6.64
CA SER A 75 0.87 1.64 6.69
C SER A 75 -0.10 2.53 7.48
N SER A 76 0.34 3.67 8.01
CA SER A 76 -0.52 4.63 8.70
C SER A 76 -1.03 5.74 7.78
N GLN A 77 -0.60 5.76 6.52
CA GLN A 77 -1.00 6.79 5.56
C GLN A 77 -2.02 6.28 4.56
N GLY A 78 -3.20 6.90 4.57
CA GLY A 78 -4.24 6.68 3.56
C GLY A 78 -4.06 7.53 2.30
N PHE A 79 -4.43 6.95 1.16
CA PHE A 79 -4.42 7.59 -0.16
C PHE A 79 -5.82 7.55 -0.78
N ALA A 80 -6.43 8.72 -0.98
CA ALA A 80 -7.67 8.90 -1.70
C ALA A 80 -7.39 8.95 -3.20
N LEU A 81 -7.64 7.84 -3.89
CA LEU A 81 -7.30 7.67 -5.29
C LEU A 81 -8.37 8.25 -6.24
N PRO A 82 -8.01 8.65 -7.48
CA PRO A 82 -8.96 9.24 -8.45
C PRO A 82 -10.17 8.35 -8.80
N SER A 83 -10.05 7.04 -8.62
CA SER A 83 -11.15 6.09 -8.86
C SER A 83 -12.27 6.16 -7.84
N GLY A 84 -12.11 6.94 -6.74
CA GLY A 84 -13.02 6.99 -5.61
C GLY A 84 -12.71 5.94 -4.54
N ASP A 85 -11.61 5.22 -4.66
CA ASP A 85 -11.12 4.29 -3.64
C ASP A 85 -10.17 5.01 -2.67
N THR A 86 -10.19 4.59 -1.41
CA THR A 86 -9.17 5.00 -0.41
C THR A 86 -8.45 3.76 0.09
N VAL A 87 -7.13 3.74 -0.04
CA VAL A 87 -6.27 2.59 0.29
C VAL A 87 -5.22 2.98 1.34
N GLU A 88 -4.83 2.02 2.17
CA GLU A 88 -3.73 2.11 3.13
C GLU A 88 -2.71 1.01 2.85
N PRO A 89 -1.77 1.22 1.91
CA PRO A 89 -0.75 0.22 1.59
C PRO A 89 0.25 0.05 2.74
N ASP A 90 0.85 -1.13 2.86
CA ASP A 90 1.87 -1.38 3.90
C ASP A 90 3.11 -0.51 3.70
N VAL A 91 3.49 -0.21 2.45
CA VAL A 91 4.50 0.80 2.10
C VAL A 91 4.10 1.48 0.79
N ALA A 92 4.26 2.80 0.73
CA ALA A 92 4.11 3.57 -0.49
C ALA A 92 5.31 4.49 -0.73
N VAL A 93 5.68 4.66 -1.99
CA VAL A 93 6.67 5.65 -2.42
C VAL A 93 6.04 6.59 -3.43
N VAL A 94 6.21 7.88 -3.20
CA VAL A 94 5.85 8.94 -4.14
C VAL A 94 7.14 9.62 -4.57
N LEU A 95 7.46 9.55 -5.86
CA LEU A 95 8.66 10.20 -6.39
C LEU A 95 8.53 11.72 -6.29
N ARG A 96 9.67 12.40 -6.23
CA ARG A 96 9.72 13.85 -6.11
C ARG A 96 8.92 14.55 -7.22
N GLU A 97 9.08 14.14 -8.46
CA GLU A 97 8.34 14.68 -9.60
C GLU A 97 6.82 14.53 -9.46
N THR A 98 6.37 13.37 -8.99
CA THR A 98 4.95 13.08 -8.74
C THR A 98 4.42 13.92 -7.58
N TRP A 99 5.20 14.07 -6.51
CA TRP A 99 4.84 14.87 -5.35
C TRP A 99 4.73 16.37 -5.69
N GLU A 100 5.70 16.90 -6.42
CA GLU A 100 5.73 18.31 -6.82
C GLU A 100 4.62 18.67 -7.82
N ALA A 101 4.17 17.69 -8.63
CA ALA A 101 3.05 17.86 -9.56
C ALA A 101 1.67 17.71 -8.90
N ALA A 102 1.61 17.11 -7.71
CA ALA A 102 0.35 16.87 -7.00
C ALA A 102 -0.17 18.15 -6.32
N PRO A 103 -1.49 18.22 -6.06
CA PRO A 103 -2.03 19.26 -5.19
C PRO A 103 -1.37 19.23 -3.80
N PRO A 104 -1.17 20.39 -3.14
CA PRO A 104 -0.59 20.43 -1.81
C PRO A 104 -1.45 19.61 -0.82
N PRO A 105 -0.82 18.83 0.07
CA PRO A 105 -1.55 18.01 1.02
C PRO A 105 -2.35 18.88 1.99
N ARG A 106 -3.55 18.43 2.32
CA ARG A 106 -4.40 19.07 3.32
C ARG A 106 -4.12 18.42 4.69
N PRO A 107 -3.86 19.22 5.75
CA PRO A 107 -3.66 18.66 7.09
C PRO A 107 -4.85 17.79 7.53
N ASN A 108 -4.55 16.66 8.18
CA ASN A 108 -5.55 15.71 8.68
C ASN A 108 -6.52 15.15 7.61
N ARG A 109 -6.03 15.05 6.37
CA ARG A 109 -6.79 14.45 5.26
C ARG A 109 -5.97 13.37 4.57
N PHE A 110 -6.64 12.45 3.89
CA PHE A 110 -5.97 11.48 3.03
C PHE A 110 -5.21 12.18 1.91
N LEU A 111 -4.09 11.61 1.51
CA LEU A 111 -3.32 12.12 0.38
C LEU A 111 -4.05 11.82 -0.93
N THR A 112 -4.15 12.83 -1.80
CA THR A 112 -4.79 12.70 -3.12
C THR A 112 -3.79 12.38 -4.24
N VAL A 113 -2.50 12.24 -3.91
CA VAL A 113 -1.46 11.82 -4.86
C VAL A 113 -1.51 10.32 -5.08
N VAL A 114 -1.30 9.87 -6.31
CA VAL A 114 -1.16 8.44 -6.62
C VAL A 114 0.29 8.02 -6.37
N PRO A 115 0.55 7.02 -5.51
CA PRO A 115 1.92 6.52 -5.30
C PRO A 115 2.52 5.92 -6.59
N ASP A 116 3.83 6.13 -6.79
CA ASP A 116 4.55 5.52 -7.91
C ASP A 116 4.84 4.04 -7.67
N LEU A 117 5.17 3.67 -6.43
CA LEU A 117 5.42 2.29 -6.01
C LEU A 117 4.60 1.99 -4.75
N VAL A 118 3.95 0.83 -4.76
CA VAL A 118 3.17 0.31 -3.64
C VAL A 118 3.64 -1.10 -3.28
N VAL A 119 3.71 -1.37 -1.99
CA VAL A 119 4.01 -2.69 -1.43
C VAL A 119 2.88 -3.16 -0.53
N GLU A 120 2.46 -4.42 -0.73
CA GLU A 120 1.57 -5.12 0.19
C GLU A 120 2.26 -6.39 0.70
N VAL A 121 2.31 -6.54 2.01
CA VAL A 121 2.81 -7.75 2.68
C VAL A 121 1.64 -8.69 2.90
N LEU A 122 1.62 -9.80 2.18
CA LEU A 122 0.50 -10.72 2.18
C LEU A 122 0.28 -11.39 3.54
N SER A 123 -0.96 -11.41 3.97
CA SER A 123 -1.44 -12.22 5.09
C SER A 123 -2.49 -13.23 4.60
N PRO A 124 -2.76 -14.32 5.33
CA PRO A 124 -3.80 -15.27 4.94
C PRO A 124 -5.20 -14.65 4.76
N SER A 125 -5.49 -13.58 5.51
CA SER A 125 -6.78 -12.88 5.44
C SER A 125 -6.89 -11.88 4.28
N THR A 126 -5.76 -11.31 3.82
CA THR A 126 -5.75 -10.25 2.79
C THR A 126 -5.27 -10.72 1.43
N GLU A 127 -4.58 -11.88 1.32
CA GLU A 127 -3.93 -12.35 0.08
C GLU A 127 -4.84 -12.27 -1.16
N ARG A 128 -6.09 -12.70 -1.06
CA ARG A 128 -7.03 -12.66 -2.20
C ARG A 128 -7.36 -11.23 -2.61
N LYS A 129 -7.55 -10.34 -1.62
CA LYS A 129 -7.85 -8.93 -1.84
C LYS A 129 -6.67 -8.24 -2.52
N ASP A 130 -5.45 -8.41 -1.99
CA ASP A 130 -4.24 -7.78 -2.50
C ASP A 130 -3.90 -8.25 -3.92
N ARG A 131 -4.02 -9.56 -4.18
CA ARG A 131 -3.74 -10.14 -5.50
C ARG A 131 -4.75 -9.78 -6.59
N ARG A 132 -5.95 -9.34 -6.23
CA ARG A 132 -7.02 -9.05 -7.19
C ARG A 132 -7.56 -7.64 -7.05
N THR A 133 -8.28 -7.35 -5.98
CA THR A 133 -8.98 -6.08 -5.77
C THR A 133 -8.02 -4.89 -5.72
N LYS A 134 -7.00 -4.94 -4.86
CA LYS A 134 -6.02 -3.85 -4.75
C LYS A 134 -5.15 -3.73 -6.00
N ARG A 135 -4.72 -4.86 -6.59
CA ARG A 135 -4.02 -4.83 -7.87
C ARG A 135 -4.80 -4.08 -8.94
N ASP A 136 -6.10 -4.37 -9.09
CA ASP A 136 -6.94 -3.71 -10.08
C ASP A 136 -7.13 -2.22 -9.76
N ILE A 137 -7.31 -1.87 -8.47
CA ILE A 137 -7.37 -0.48 -8.02
C ILE A 137 -6.06 0.26 -8.35
N TYR A 138 -4.89 -0.30 -8.03
CA TYR A 138 -3.60 0.31 -8.31
C TYR A 138 -3.34 0.44 -9.82
N GLU A 139 -3.71 -0.58 -10.59
CA GLU A 139 -3.59 -0.57 -12.04
C GLU A 139 -4.39 0.56 -12.68
N ARG A 140 -5.69 0.68 -12.37
CA ARG A 140 -6.56 1.71 -12.96
C ARG A 140 -6.23 3.14 -12.53
N ASN A 141 -5.60 3.31 -11.35
CA ASN A 141 -5.18 4.62 -10.86
C ASN A 141 -3.77 5.03 -11.31
N GLY A 142 -3.06 4.20 -12.04
CA GLY A 142 -1.78 4.61 -12.62
C GLY A 142 -0.56 4.33 -11.77
N VAL A 143 -0.67 3.52 -10.70
CA VAL A 143 0.51 3.03 -9.96
C VAL A 143 1.49 2.39 -10.94
N ARG A 144 2.76 2.79 -10.87
CA ARG A 144 3.80 2.38 -11.82
C ARG A 144 4.41 1.03 -11.48
N GLU A 145 4.49 0.72 -10.18
CA GLU A 145 5.06 -0.54 -9.69
C GLU A 145 4.31 -1.04 -8.45
N TYR A 146 3.98 -2.32 -8.43
CA TYR A 146 3.26 -2.97 -7.34
C TYR A 146 4.00 -4.22 -6.88
N TRP A 147 4.33 -4.29 -5.59
CA TRP A 147 5.05 -5.40 -4.98
C TRP A 147 4.13 -6.19 -4.05
N LEU A 148 4.12 -7.51 -4.23
CA LEU A 148 3.51 -8.45 -3.31
C LEU A 148 4.60 -9.22 -2.57
N VAL A 149 4.64 -9.08 -1.25
CA VAL A 149 5.63 -9.71 -0.37
C VAL A 149 4.98 -10.85 0.38
N ASP A 150 5.28 -12.08 -0.03
CA ASP A 150 4.68 -13.31 0.50
C ASP A 150 5.57 -13.93 1.57
N SER A 151 5.24 -13.68 2.84
CA SER A 151 6.01 -14.20 3.98
C SER A 151 5.95 -15.73 4.10
N ARG A 152 4.87 -16.37 3.63
CA ARG A 152 4.73 -17.84 3.68
C ARG A 152 5.59 -18.53 2.64
N ARG A 153 5.67 -17.94 1.46
CA ARG A 153 6.50 -18.46 0.34
C ARG A 153 7.92 -17.89 0.37
N ARG A 154 8.20 -16.94 1.25
CA ARG A 154 9.45 -16.16 1.30
C ARG A 154 9.81 -15.62 -0.09
N ALA A 155 8.84 -14.99 -0.73
CA ALA A 155 8.92 -14.56 -2.12
C ALA A 155 8.50 -13.08 -2.27
N ILE A 156 9.12 -12.39 -3.22
CA ILE A 156 8.72 -11.05 -3.64
C ILE A 156 8.28 -11.13 -5.09
N THR A 157 7.06 -10.68 -5.36
CA THR A 157 6.54 -10.54 -6.72
C THR A 157 6.52 -9.05 -7.07
N VAL A 158 7.25 -8.67 -8.11
CA VAL A 158 7.28 -7.31 -8.67
C VAL A 158 6.41 -7.27 -9.91
N MET A 159 5.44 -6.37 -9.94
CA MET A 159 4.61 -6.08 -11.11
C MET A 159 4.87 -4.65 -11.56
N THR A 160 5.26 -4.49 -12.82
CA THR A 160 5.57 -3.19 -13.42
C THR A 160 4.51 -2.83 -14.46
N ARG A 161 4.16 -1.56 -14.52
CA ARG A 161 3.20 -1.02 -15.48
C ARG A 161 3.77 -1.08 -16.88
N ASP A 162 3.05 -1.73 -17.79
CA ASP A 162 3.41 -1.84 -19.20
C ASP A 162 2.91 -0.63 -20.04
N ALA A 163 3.28 -0.61 -21.32
CA ALA A 163 2.86 0.46 -22.24
C ALA A 163 1.33 0.50 -22.49
N GLN A 164 0.62 -0.57 -22.17
CA GLN A 164 -0.84 -0.64 -22.22
C GLN A 164 -1.51 -0.20 -20.92
N GLY A 165 -0.71 0.24 -19.94
CA GLY A 165 -1.19 0.74 -18.66
C GLY A 165 -1.55 -0.36 -17.65
N ARG A 166 -1.13 -1.61 -17.86
CA ARG A 166 -1.43 -2.75 -16.98
C ARG A 166 -0.23 -3.09 -16.08
N LEU A 167 -0.51 -3.53 -14.87
CA LEU A 167 0.49 -4.14 -13.99
C LEU A 167 0.76 -5.60 -14.45
N GLY A 168 1.32 -5.72 -15.66
CA GLY A 168 1.41 -6.97 -16.40
C GLY A 168 2.77 -7.66 -16.34
N ALA A 169 3.86 -6.92 -16.37
CA ALA A 169 5.21 -7.47 -16.28
C ALA A 169 5.45 -7.98 -14.85
N GLN A 170 5.35 -9.29 -14.66
CA GLN A 170 5.44 -9.93 -13.35
C GLN A 170 6.71 -10.76 -13.23
N ARG A 171 7.49 -10.52 -12.17
CA ARG A 171 8.64 -11.35 -11.79
C ARG A 171 8.53 -11.72 -10.31
N THR A 172 8.62 -13.01 -10.02
CA THR A 172 8.68 -13.51 -8.63
C THR A 172 10.08 -14.04 -8.35
N VAL A 173 10.67 -13.61 -7.24
CA VAL A 173 12.01 -14.02 -6.78
C VAL A 173 11.94 -14.62 -5.39
N THR A 174 12.88 -15.51 -5.08
CA THR A 174 13.02 -16.20 -3.78
C THR A 174 14.49 -16.28 -3.39
N GLY A 175 14.76 -16.58 -2.11
CA GLY A 175 16.13 -16.78 -1.62
C GLY A 175 17.01 -15.56 -1.86
N ASP A 176 18.15 -15.75 -2.52
CA ASP A 176 19.15 -14.71 -2.79
C ASP A 176 18.97 -13.99 -4.13
N GLU A 177 17.96 -14.38 -4.91
CA GLU A 177 17.66 -13.69 -6.16
C GLU A 177 17.10 -12.29 -5.87
N PRO A 178 17.73 -11.20 -6.39
CA PRO A 178 17.28 -9.86 -6.07
C PRO A 178 16.01 -9.46 -6.81
N ALA A 179 15.00 -9.00 -6.08
CA ALA A 179 13.94 -8.15 -6.62
C ALA A 179 14.55 -6.80 -7.01
N ARG A 180 14.16 -6.27 -8.16
CA ARG A 180 14.66 -4.99 -8.70
C ARG A 180 13.48 -4.07 -8.98
N SER A 181 13.59 -2.83 -8.54
CA SER A 181 12.61 -1.81 -8.89
C SER A 181 12.92 -1.22 -10.27
N ALA A 182 11.87 -1.03 -11.06
CA ALA A 182 11.93 -0.26 -12.30
C ALA A 182 11.71 1.25 -12.05
N VAL A 183 11.01 1.58 -10.96
CA VAL A 183 10.69 2.96 -10.56
C VAL A 183 11.85 3.60 -9.78
N LEU A 184 12.49 2.83 -8.90
CA LEU A 184 13.62 3.30 -8.08
C LEU A 184 14.93 2.80 -8.68
N ALA A 185 15.57 3.65 -9.48
CA ALA A 185 16.82 3.29 -10.17
C ALA A 185 17.89 2.79 -9.16
N GLY A 186 18.40 1.59 -9.40
CA GLY A 186 19.43 0.96 -8.58
C GLY A 186 18.92 0.33 -7.27
N PHE A 187 17.64 0.42 -6.94
CA PHE A 187 17.10 -0.29 -5.78
C PHE A 187 16.95 -1.78 -6.06
N THR A 188 17.56 -2.56 -5.17
CA THR A 188 17.41 -4.02 -5.16
C THR A 188 17.32 -4.53 -3.73
N VAL A 189 16.56 -5.61 -3.53
CA VAL A 189 16.46 -6.30 -2.24
C VAL A 189 16.30 -7.80 -2.48
N ARG A 190 16.99 -8.62 -1.71
CA ARG A 190 16.82 -10.08 -1.78
C ARG A 190 15.76 -10.51 -0.77
N PRO A 191 14.93 -11.52 -1.09
CA PRO A 191 14.03 -12.13 -0.11
C PRO A 191 14.76 -12.54 1.18
N SER A 192 15.96 -13.13 1.08
CA SER A 192 16.79 -13.49 2.25
C SER A 192 17.16 -12.31 3.16
N ASP A 193 17.10 -11.08 2.67
CA ASP A 193 17.41 -9.88 3.45
C ASP A 193 16.24 -9.36 4.29
N ILE A 194 15.01 -9.81 4.03
CA ILE A 194 13.80 -9.27 4.66
C ILE A 194 12.95 -10.30 5.40
N PHE A 195 13.08 -11.57 5.05
CA PHE A 195 12.36 -12.63 5.77
C PHE A 195 13.22 -13.19 6.92
N PRO A 196 12.65 -13.31 8.14
CA PRO A 196 13.34 -13.86 9.31
C PRO A 196 13.69 -15.34 9.17
#